data_489dabf41da5bafe2dd98337544aa18b
#
_entry.id   489dabf41da5bafe2dd98337544aa18b
#
_cell.length_a   1.000
_cell.length_b   1.000
_cell.length_c   1.000
_cell.angle_alpha   90.00
_cell.angle_beta   90.00
_cell.angle_gamma   90.00
#
_symmetry.space_group_name_H-M   'P 1'
#
loop_
_entity.id
_entity.type
_entity.pdbx_description
1 polymer ?
#
loop_
_entity_poly.entity_id
_entity_poly.type
_entity_poly.pdbx_seq_one_letter_code
_entity_poly.pdbx_strand_id
1 'polypeptide(L)'
;MTESSTPQSMISIAGVNKYYGDYHALRDINLEIPAGQVVVILGPSGSGKSTLCRTINRLETIDSGEIRINGKLLPEEGKELTRLRAEVGMVFQQFNLFSHMTIRDNVTLAPLKVRKISKAEARERADKLLARVGIAEQADKYPAQLSGGQQQRVAIARALAMDPKVMLFDEPTSALDPEMINEVLDVMTDLAKGGMTMVCVTHEMSFARRVADRILFMADGAVVEDTDPETFFTNPQSDRAKDFLAKIVGH
;
A
#
# COMPACT_ATOMS: atom_id res chain seq x y z
N MET A 1 -19.88 1.60 34.23
CA MET A 1 -20.01 1.04 32.87
C MET A 1 -18.94 1.71 32.03
N THR A 2 -17.79 1.10 31.88
CA THR A 2 -16.70 1.59 31.03
C THR A 2 -17.07 1.22 29.61
N GLU A 3 -17.43 2.24 28.81
CA GLU A 3 -17.53 2.08 27.36
C GLU A 3 -16.17 1.58 26.85
N SER A 4 -16.13 0.34 26.39
CA SER A 4 -14.98 -0.18 25.65
C SER A 4 -14.95 0.59 24.34
N SER A 5 -14.12 1.63 24.25
CA SER A 5 -13.84 2.32 23.00
C SER A 5 -13.18 1.31 22.07
N THR A 6 -13.95 0.74 21.17
CA THR A 6 -13.41 0.00 20.01
C THR A 6 -12.36 0.91 19.36
N PRO A 7 -11.12 0.47 19.15
CA PRO A 7 -10.10 1.32 18.54
C PRO A 7 -10.65 1.83 17.19
N GLN A 8 -10.61 3.15 17.02
CA GLN A 8 -11.14 3.80 15.82
C GLN A 8 -10.42 3.24 14.60
N SER A 9 -11.19 2.67 13.67
CA SER A 9 -10.65 2.10 12.44
C SER A 9 -9.98 3.17 11.59
N MET A 10 -8.76 2.90 11.11
CA MET A 10 -8.06 3.81 10.19
C MET A 10 -8.65 3.70 8.78
N ILE A 11 -9.01 2.49 8.35
CA ILE A 11 -9.71 2.24 7.09
C ILE A 11 -10.95 1.40 7.41
N SER A 12 -12.13 1.85 6.94
CA SER A 12 -13.37 1.12 7.03
C SER A 12 -13.98 1.00 5.63
N ILE A 13 -14.32 -0.20 5.23
CA ILE A 13 -14.93 -0.54 3.95
C ILE A 13 -16.21 -1.30 4.24
N ALA A 14 -17.34 -0.84 3.73
CA ALA A 14 -18.66 -1.43 3.98
C ALA A 14 -19.42 -1.65 2.68
N GLY A 15 -19.70 -2.93 2.37
CA GLY A 15 -20.54 -3.36 1.23
C GLY A 15 -20.01 -2.92 -0.13
N VAL A 16 -18.68 -2.81 -0.29
CA VAL A 16 -18.09 -2.25 -1.51
C VAL A 16 -18.17 -3.23 -2.66
N ASN A 17 -18.74 -2.76 -3.76
CA ASN A 17 -18.81 -3.47 -5.04
C ASN A 17 -18.15 -2.64 -6.14
N LYS A 18 -17.49 -3.34 -7.08
CA LYS A 18 -16.88 -2.74 -8.27
C LYS A 18 -17.09 -3.61 -9.48
N TYR A 19 -17.54 -2.99 -10.57
CA TYR A 19 -17.75 -3.62 -11.86
C TYR A 19 -16.87 -2.99 -12.94
N TYR A 20 -16.42 -3.80 -13.90
CA TYR A 20 -15.83 -3.39 -15.16
C TYR A 20 -16.67 -4.00 -16.29
N GLY A 21 -17.65 -3.23 -16.80
CA GLY A 21 -18.70 -3.79 -17.64
C GLY A 21 -19.47 -4.89 -16.90
N ASP A 22 -19.51 -6.09 -17.46
CA ASP A 22 -20.19 -7.26 -16.83
C ASP A 22 -19.30 -7.98 -15.80
N TYR A 23 -18.02 -7.63 -15.70
CA TYR A 23 -17.10 -8.27 -14.77
C TYR A 23 -17.21 -7.68 -13.37
N HIS A 24 -17.63 -8.48 -12.39
CA HIS A 24 -17.75 -8.10 -10.99
C HIS A 24 -16.41 -8.28 -10.27
N ALA A 25 -15.60 -7.21 -10.24
CA ALA A 25 -14.22 -7.22 -9.77
C ALA A 25 -14.08 -7.20 -8.24
N LEU A 26 -14.99 -6.52 -7.53
CA LEU A 26 -15.09 -6.55 -6.06
C LEU A 26 -16.52 -6.85 -5.68
N ARG A 27 -16.71 -7.84 -4.78
CA ARG A 27 -18.01 -8.38 -4.39
C ARG A 27 -18.21 -8.23 -2.89
N ASP A 28 -19.08 -7.30 -2.51
CA ASP A 28 -19.50 -7.05 -1.12
C ASP A 28 -18.32 -7.03 -0.12
N ILE A 29 -17.32 -6.23 -0.41
CA ILE A 29 -16.13 -6.13 0.45
C ILE A 29 -16.48 -5.39 1.73
N ASN A 30 -16.25 -6.06 2.86
CA ASN A 30 -16.39 -5.52 4.20
C ASN A 30 -15.08 -5.70 4.96
N LEU A 31 -14.50 -4.60 5.47
CA LEU A 31 -13.16 -4.62 6.07
C LEU A 31 -12.96 -3.47 7.03
N GLU A 32 -12.39 -3.77 8.20
CA GLU A 32 -11.95 -2.78 9.19
C GLU A 32 -10.46 -2.96 9.45
N ILE A 33 -9.68 -1.89 9.27
CA ILE A 33 -8.24 -1.89 9.53
C ILE A 33 -7.92 -0.85 10.60
N PRO A 34 -7.52 -1.27 11.80
CA PRO A 34 -7.05 -0.38 12.86
C PRO A 34 -5.79 0.40 12.48
N ALA A 35 -5.55 1.51 13.18
CA ALA A 35 -4.29 2.25 13.03
C ALA A 35 -3.10 1.39 13.46
N GLY A 36 -2.01 1.46 12.70
CA GLY A 36 -0.76 0.71 12.95
C GLY A 36 -0.79 -0.74 12.49
N GLN A 37 -1.91 -1.26 11.99
CA GLN A 37 -2.00 -2.64 11.50
C GLN A 37 -1.40 -2.77 10.10
N VAL A 38 -0.66 -3.85 9.88
CA VAL A 38 -0.15 -4.28 8.56
C VAL A 38 -1.03 -5.38 8.02
N VAL A 39 -1.79 -5.05 6.97
CA VAL A 39 -2.66 -6.00 6.26
C VAL A 39 -2.02 -6.38 4.95
N VAL A 40 -1.82 -7.68 4.72
CA VAL A 40 -1.32 -8.18 3.43
C VAL A 40 -2.45 -8.88 2.68
N ILE A 41 -2.63 -8.49 1.42
CA ILE A 41 -3.65 -9.04 0.52
C ILE A 41 -2.98 -10.04 -0.42
N LEU A 42 -3.38 -11.29 -0.33
CA LEU A 42 -2.91 -12.40 -1.15
C LEU A 42 -4.04 -12.95 -2.04
N GLY A 43 -3.68 -13.71 -3.07
CA GLY A 43 -4.63 -14.40 -3.93
C GLY A 43 -4.16 -14.49 -5.39
N PRO A 44 -4.84 -15.28 -6.22
CA PRO A 44 -4.49 -15.47 -7.62
C PRO A 44 -4.59 -14.16 -8.42
N SER A 45 -3.95 -14.12 -9.59
CA SER A 45 -4.08 -13.01 -10.54
C SER A 45 -5.56 -12.83 -10.94
N GLY A 46 -6.00 -11.58 -11.06
CA GLY A 46 -7.39 -11.25 -11.40
C GLY A 46 -8.39 -11.38 -10.23
N SER A 47 -7.97 -11.68 -8.99
CA SER A 47 -8.90 -11.81 -7.85
C SER A 47 -9.39 -10.46 -7.26
N GLY A 48 -8.96 -9.31 -7.82
CA GLY A 48 -9.43 -8.00 -7.36
C GLY A 48 -8.49 -7.27 -6.38
N LYS A 49 -7.33 -7.83 -6.02
CA LYS A 49 -6.39 -7.26 -5.02
C LYS A 49 -5.97 -5.81 -5.31
N SER A 50 -5.42 -5.58 -6.51
CA SER A 50 -5.00 -4.23 -6.92
C SER A 50 -6.19 -3.28 -7.05
N THR A 51 -7.34 -3.77 -7.50
CA THR A 51 -8.58 -2.99 -7.54
C THR A 51 -8.98 -2.54 -6.13
N LEU A 52 -9.03 -3.47 -5.17
CA LEU A 52 -9.33 -3.14 -3.76
C LEU A 52 -8.33 -2.12 -3.20
N CYS A 53 -7.03 -2.35 -3.39
CA CYS A 53 -6.00 -1.41 -2.94
C CYS A 53 -6.20 0.00 -3.52
N ARG A 54 -6.54 0.11 -4.82
CA ARG A 54 -6.75 1.38 -5.52
C ARG A 54 -8.07 2.07 -5.19
N THR A 55 -9.08 1.36 -4.70
CA THR A 55 -10.32 2.00 -4.24
C THR A 55 -10.11 2.77 -2.95
N ILE A 56 -9.19 2.36 -2.07
CA ILE A 56 -8.93 3.00 -0.77
C ILE A 56 -8.49 4.47 -0.93
N ASN A 57 -7.78 4.81 -2.01
CA ASN A 57 -7.38 6.20 -2.28
C ASN A 57 -8.16 6.83 -3.46
N ARG A 58 -9.24 6.20 -3.90
CA ARG A 58 -10.09 6.65 -5.00
C ARG A 58 -9.36 6.74 -6.36
N LEU A 59 -8.29 5.98 -6.58
CA LEU A 59 -7.74 5.80 -7.93
C LEU A 59 -8.66 4.94 -8.80
N GLU A 60 -9.38 4.00 -8.15
CA GLU A 60 -10.53 3.31 -8.73
C GLU A 60 -11.81 3.75 -8.03
N THR A 61 -12.87 3.98 -8.79
CA THR A 61 -14.19 4.26 -8.25
C THR A 61 -14.86 2.98 -7.76
N ILE A 62 -15.79 3.11 -6.84
CA ILE A 62 -16.70 2.02 -6.43
C ILE A 62 -18.08 2.25 -7.03
N ASP A 63 -18.85 1.19 -7.25
CA ASP A 63 -20.21 1.27 -7.81
C ASP A 63 -21.27 1.23 -6.71
N SER A 64 -20.96 0.64 -5.55
CA SER A 64 -21.80 0.71 -4.34
C SER A 64 -20.98 0.49 -3.08
N GLY A 65 -21.57 0.74 -1.92
CA GLY A 65 -20.91 0.69 -0.63
C GLY A 65 -20.25 2.00 -0.26
N GLU A 66 -19.46 2.00 0.80
CA GLU A 66 -18.72 3.18 1.26
C GLU A 66 -17.33 2.82 1.80
N ILE A 67 -16.40 3.77 1.68
CA ILE A 67 -15.06 3.69 2.23
C ILE A 67 -14.84 4.91 3.13
N ARG A 68 -14.29 4.67 4.32
CA ARG A 68 -13.90 5.73 5.26
C ARG A 68 -12.43 5.61 5.59
N ILE A 69 -11.76 6.76 5.65
CA ILE A 69 -10.38 6.86 6.09
C ILE A 69 -10.35 7.75 7.34
N ASN A 70 -9.82 7.23 8.44
CA ASN A 70 -9.79 7.95 9.73
C ASN A 70 -11.18 8.52 10.10
N GLY A 71 -12.23 7.71 9.94
CA GLY A 71 -13.63 8.03 10.19
C GLY A 71 -14.32 8.94 9.16
N LYS A 72 -13.59 9.50 8.18
CA LYS A 72 -14.14 10.38 7.15
C LYS A 72 -14.51 9.59 5.90
N LEU A 73 -15.71 9.81 5.39
CA LEU A 73 -16.14 9.24 4.13
C LEU A 73 -15.20 9.67 3.00
N LEU A 74 -14.80 8.73 2.16
CA LEU A 74 -13.94 8.96 1.01
C LEU A 74 -14.67 9.84 -0.03
N PRO A 75 -14.22 11.09 -0.28
CA PRO A 75 -14.89 11.98 -1.22
C PRO A 75 -14.80 11.47 -2.66
N GLU A 76 -15.77 11.83 -3.49
CA GLU A 76 -15.75 11.43 -4.90
C GLU A 76 -14.74 12.23 -5.71
N GLU A 77 -14.63 13.53 -5.46
CA GLU A 77 -13.77 14.43 -6.22
C GLU A 77 -13.42 15.72 -5.45
N GLY A 78 -12.65 16.57 -6.08
CA GLY A 78 -12.40 17.93 -5.64
C GLY A 78 -11.28 18.06 -4.60
N LYS A 79 -11.30 19.21 -3.89
CA LYS A 79 -10.23 19.57 -2.94
C LYS A 79 -10.18 18.64 -1.72
N GLU A 80 -11.32 18.09 -1.32
CA GLU A 80 -11.39 17.18 -0.18
C GLU A 80 -10.73 15.83 -0.51
N LEU A 81 -10.94 15.31 -1.72
CA LEU A 81 -10.24 14.12 -2.20
C LEU A 81 -8.73 14.36 -2.26
N THR A 82 -8.29 15.52 -2.73
CA THR A 82 -6.86 15.89 -2.74
C THR A 82 -6.27 15.91 -1.33
N ARG A 83 -7.00 16.44 -0.35
CA ARG A 83 -6.57 16.45 1.06
C ARG A 83 -6.49 15.03 1.63
N LEU A 84 -7.48 14.19 1.35
CA LEU A 84 -7.49 12.82 1.82
C LEU A 84 -6.35 12.01 1.17
N ARG A 85 -6.12 12.15 -0.13
CA ARG A 85 -4.98 11.52 -0.83
C ARG A 85 -3.62 11.95 -0.27
N ALA A 86 -3.54 13.12 0.35
CA ALA A 86 -2.32 13.55 1.06
C ALA A 86 -2.10 12.78 2.38
N GLU A 87 -3.13 12.13 2.93
CA GLU A 87 -3.06 11.29 4.13
C GLU A 87 -2.86 9.80 3.79
N VAL A 88 -2.96 9.42 2.49
CA VAL A 88 -2.83 8.03 2.01
C VAL A 88 -1.75 7.96 0.95
N GLY A 89 -0.57 7.52 1.34
CA GLY A 89 0.54 7.28 0.42
C GLY A 89 0.29 6.02 -0.41
N MET A 90 0.72 6.02 -1.67
CA MET A 90 0.64 4.84 -2.52
C MET A 90 1.91 4.62 -3.31
N VAL A 91 2.35 3.36 -3.33
CA VAL A 91 3.49 2.85 -4.07
C VAL A 91 2.99 1.79 -5.04
N PHE A 92 3.35 1.94 -6.32
CA PHE A 92 2.88 1.10 -7.42
C PHE A 92 3.94 0.10 -7.84
N GLN A 93 3.54 -0.89 -8.61
CA GLN A 93 4.43 -1.82 -9.31
C GLN A 93 5.42 -1.09 -10.23
N GLN A 94 4.93 -0.10 -11.00
CA GLN A 94 5.79 0.81 -11.74
C GLN A 94 6.14 2.00 -10.83
N PHE A 95 7.40 2.42 -10.84
CA PHE A 95 7.92 3.44 -9.92
C PHE A 95 7.25 4.81 -10.10
N ASN A 96 6.77 5.11 -11.31
CA ASN A 96 6.07 6.36 -11.67
C ASN A 96 6.83 7.63 -11.27
N LEU A 97 8.16 7.60 -11.36
CA LEU A 97 8.99 8.77 -11.11
C LEU A 97 8.94 9.74 -12.30
N PHE A 98 9.03 11.02 -12.00
CA PHE A 98 9.17 12.06 -13.02
C PHE A 98 10.59 12.01 -13.61
N SER A 99 10.74 11.49 -14.81
CA SER A 99 12.03 11.22 -15.45
C SER A 99 12.88 12.46 -15.71
N HIS A 100 12.25 13.62 -15.87
CA HIS A 100 12.87 14.93 -16.12
C HIS A 100 13.26 15.69 -14.83
N MET A 101 13.00 15.10 -13.66
CA MET A 101 13.32 15.69 -12.35
C MET A 101 14.38 14.87 -11.64
N THR A 102 15.18 15.54 -10.81
CA THR A 102 16.11 14.82 -9.91
C THR A 102 15.35 13.97 -8.90
N ILE A 103 16.04 13.06 -8.25
CA ILE A 103 15.47 12.23 -7.18
C ILE A 103 14.95 13.10 -6.03
N ARG A 104 15.74 14.10 -5.61
CA ARG A 104 15.30 15.07 -4.59
C ARG A 104 14.06 15.83 -5.02
N ASP A 105 14.01 16.29 -6.27
CA ASP A 105 12.84 17.02 -6.79
C ASP A 105 11.59 16.13 -6.86
N ASN A 106 11.72 14.85 -7.21
CA ASN A 106 10.64 13.89 -7.15
C ASN A 106 10.03 13.78 -5.74
N VAL A 107 10.86 13.80 -4.70
CA VAL A 107 10.42 13.69 -3.31
C VAL A 107 9.85 15.01 -2.78
N THR A 108 10.40 16.17 -3.20
CA THR A 108 9.98 17.49 -2.69
C THR A 108 8.74 18.05 -3.37
N LEU A 109 8.40 17.60 -4.58
CA LEU A 109 7.34 18.20 -5.41
C LEU A 109 5.98 18.26 -4.69
N ALA A 110 5.52 17.14 -4.16
CA ALA A 110 4.21 17.05 -3.51
C ALA A 110 4.14 17.87 -2.21
N PRO A 111 5.11 17.81 -1.28
CA PRO A 111 5.18 18.69 -0.13
C PRO A 111 5.11 20.19 -0.48
N LEU A 112 5.84 20.62 -1.50
CA LEU A 112 5.82 22.01 -1.96
C LEU A 112 4.47 22.43 -2.55
N LYS A 113 3.88 21.59 -3.40
CA LYS A 113 2.65 21.94 -4.15
C LYS A 113 1.38 21.72 -3.34
N VAL A 114 1.30 20.67 -2.53
CA VAL A 114 0.09 20.26 -1.82
C VAL A 114 0.11 20.71 -0.36
N ARG A 115 1.21 20.46 0.37
CA ARG A 115 1.38 20.88 1.77
C ARG A 115 1.80 22.34 1.90
N LYS A 116 2.31 22.95 0.82
CA LYS A 116 2.78 24.35 0.75
C LYS A 116 3.86 24.68 1.80
N ILE A 117 4.67 23.71 2.18
CA ILE A 117 5.82 23.93 3.06
C ILE A 117 6.93 24.69 2.32
N SER A 118 7.87 25.26 3.06
CA SER A 118 9.00 26.00 2.48
C SER A 118 9.94 25.08 1.69
N LYS A 119 10.70 25.64 0.74
CA LYS A 119 11.71 24.88 -0.02
C LYS A 119 12.79 24.29 0.88
N ALA A 120 13.19 25.01 1.92
CA ALA A 120 14.19 24.52 2.88
C ALA A 120 13.66 23.31 3.66
N GLU A 121 12.44 23.39 4.18
CA GLU A 121 11.80 22.28 4.89
C GLU A 121 11.55 21.07 3.99
N ALA A 122 11.09 21.30 2.74
CA ALA A 122 10.88 20.20 1.79
C ALA A 122 12.18 19.48 1.45
N ARG A 123 13.28 20.23 1.28
CA ARG A 123 14.60 19.67 1.01
C ARG A 123 15.13 18.87 2.21
N GLU A 124 15.07 19.43 3.41
CA GLU A 124 15.48 18.72 4.63
C GLU A 124 14.68 17.43 4.84
N ARG A 125 13.36 17.47 4.62
CA ARG A 125 12.48 16.30 4.68
C ARG A 125 12.88 15.26 3.64
N ALA A 126 13.12 15.66 2.39
CA ALA A 126 13.55 14.77 1.33
C ALA A 126 14.89 14.10 1.67
N ASP A 127 15.89 14.87 2.12
CA ASP A 127 17.21 14.34 2.46
C ASP A 127 17.11 13.30 3.61
N LYS A 128 16.30 13.57 4.64
CA LYS A 128 16.04 12.61 5.73
C LYS A 128 15.35 11.32 5.22
N LEU A 129 14.39 11.45 4.32
CA LEU A 129 13.67 10.29 3.77
C LEU A 129 14.54 9.48 2.83
N LEU A 130 15.34 10.13 1.96
CA LEU A 130 16.29 9.44 1.10
C LEU A 130 17.36 8.70 1.91
N ALA A 131 17.80 9.26 3.02
CA ALA A 131 18.69 8.57 3.95
C ALA A 131 18.00 7.37 4.61
N ARG A 132 16.74 7.53 5.06
CA ARG A 132 15.95 6.46 5.67
C ARG A 132 15.76 5.26 4.74
N VAL A 133 15.61 5.49 3.43
CA VAL A 133 15.49 4.41 2.44
C VAL A 133 16.84 4.01 1.82
N GLY A 134 17.95 4.48 2.38
CA GLY A 134 19.31 4.05 2.01
C GLY A 134 19.81 4.52 0.64
N ILE A 135 19.36 5.69 0.15
CA ILE A 135 19.75 6.24 -1.16
C ILE A 135 20.08 7.74 -1.14
N ALA A 136 20.56 8.25 -0.01
CA ALA A 136 20.90 9.69 0.15
C ALA A 136 21.87 10.19 -0.94
N GLU A 137 22.87 9.39 -1.31
CA GLU A 137 23.89 9.73 -2.30
C GLU A 137 23.34 9.86 -3.74
N GLN A 138 22.11 9.40 -3.97
CA GLN A 138 21.45 9.44 -5.28
C GLN A 138 20.59 10.71 -5.47
N ALA A 139 20.49 11.58 -4.46
CA ALA A 139 19.55 12.69 -4.41
C ALA A 139 19.58 13.64 -5.63
N ASP A 140 20.75 13.90 -6.18
CA ASP A 140 20.94 14.84 -7.31
C ASP A 140 20.97 14.12 -8.68
N LYS A 141 20.78 12.78 -8.70
CA LYS A 141 20.67 12.00 -9.94
C LYS A 141 19.24 12.03 -10.50
N TYR A 142 19.10 11.54 -11.73
CA TYR A 142 17.83 11.35 -12.41
C TYR A 142 17.41 9.86 -12.35
N PRO A 143 16.08 9.55 -12.45
CA PRO A 143 15.59 8.18 -12.38
C PRO A 143 16.30 7.19 -13.31
N ALA A 144 16.62 7.58 -14.54
CA ALA A 144 17.31 6.72 -15.50
C ALA A 144 18.73 6.29 -15.08
N GLN A 145 19.30 6.91 -14.07
CA GLN A 145 20.63 6.59 -13.53
C GLN A 145 20.58 5.62 -12.33
N LEU A 146 19.37 5.19 -11.93
CA LEU A 146 19.11 4.35 -10.77
C LEU A 146 18.67 2.94 -11.20
N SER A 147 19.05 1.92 -10.40
CA SER A 147 18.48 0.58 -10.52
C SER A 147 16.98 0.57 -10.20
N GLY A 148 16.26 -0.48 -10.60
CA GLY A 148 14.84 -0.65 -10.30
C GLY A 148 14.56 -0.58 -8.79
N GLY A 149 15.33 -1.28 -7.96
CA GLY A 149 15.18 -1.25 -6.50
C GLY A 149 15.45 0.13 -5.91
N GLN A 150 16.42 0.87 -6.43
CA GLN A 150 16.66 2.25 -6.04
C GLN A 150 15.48 3.15 -6.43
N GLN A 151 14.95 3.03 -7.64
CA GLN A 151 13.78 3.79 -8.08
C GLN A 151 12.54 3.50 -7.21
N GLN A 152 12.34 2.24 -6.82
CA GLN A 152 11.24 1.88 -5.93
C GLN A 152 11.41 2.48 -4.53
N ARG A 153 12.62 2.49 -3.99
CA ARG A 153 12.91 3.16 -2.72
C ARG A 153 12.68 4.67 -2.80
N VAL A 154 12.97 5.31 -3.94
CA VAL A 154 12.57 6.72 -4.19
C VAL A 154 11.05 6.87 -4.18
N ALA A 155 10.31 5.96 -4.82
CA ALA A 155 8.84 6.01 -4.83
C ALA A 155 8.26 5.90 -3.41
N ILE A 156 8.85 5.05 -2.55
CA ILE A 156 8.50 4.97 -1.12
C ILE A 156 8.82 6.30 -0.41
N ALA A 157 10.03 6.85 -0.58
CA ALA A 157 10.41 8.12 0.03
C ALA A 157 9.49 9.27 -0.41
N ARG A 158 9.11 9.32 -1.69
CA ARG A 158 8.16 10.29 -2.25
C ARG A 158 6.78 10.18 -1.59
N ALA A 159 6.26 8.95 -1.40
CA ALA A 159 4.99 8.75 -0.71
C ALA A 159 5.06 9.19 0.76
N LEU A 160 6.13 8.83 1.46
CA LEU A 160 6.39 9.23 2.85
C LEU A 160 6.56 10.74 3.04
N ALA A 161 7.02 11.46 2.01
CA ALA A 161 7.24 12.91 2.08
C ALA A 161 5.95 13.70 2.36
N MET A 162 4.79 13.10 2.07
CA MET A 162 3.48 13.66 2.39
C MET A 162 3.05 13.42 3.84
N ASP A 163 3.85 12.73 4.67
CA ASP A 163 3.52 12.36 6.03
C ASP A 163 2.14 11.65 6.12
N PRO A 164 2.00 10.53 5.41
CA PRO A 164 0.72 9.82 5.31
C PRO A 164 0.43 9.04 6.60
N LYS A 165 -0.88 8.84 6.88
CA LYS A 165 -1.35 7.97 7.96
C LYS A 165 -1.45 6.50 7.55
N VAL A 166 -1.56 6.27 6.24
CA VAL A 166 -1.69 4.95 5.62
C VAL A 166 -0.74 4.86 4.43
N MET A 167 -0.08 3.73 4.28
CA MET A 167 0.70 3.39 3.10
C MET A 167 0.07 2.21 2.37
N LEU A 168 -0.24 2.41 1.10
CA LEU A 168 -0.73 1.39 0.19
C LEU A 168 0.41 0.92 -0.72
N PHE A 169 0.60 -0.38 -0.84
CA PHE A 169 1.58 -0.99 -1.72
C PHE A 169 0.87 -1.93 -2.69
N ASP A 170 0.94 -1.63 -3.98
CA ASP A 170 0.34 -2.44 -5.04
C ASP A 170 1.45 -3.14 -5.83
N GLU A 171 1.79 -4.35 -5.41
CA GLU A 171 2.84 -5.22 -5.97
C GLU A 171 4.20 -4.49 -6.14
N PRO A 172 4.77 -3.91 -5.08
CA PRO A 172 5.93 -3.01 -5.17
C PRO A 172 7.21 -3.68 -5.65
N THR A 173 7.27 -5.01 -5.69
CA THR A 173 8.48 -5.78 -6.06
C THR A 173 8.36 -6.50 -7.41
N SER A 174 7.17 -6.55 -8.00
CA SER A 174 6.90 -7.40 -9.18
C SER A 174 7.61 -6.94 -10.47
N ALA A 175 8.12 -5.70 -10.51
CA ALA A 175 8.92 -5.16 -11.63
C ALA A 175 10.43 -5.17 -11.33
N LEU A 176 10.88 -5.86 -10.28
CA LEU A 176 12.27 -5.87 -9.83
C LEU A 176 12.95 -7.21 -10.11
N ASP A 177 14.25 -7.14 -10.34
CA ASP A 177 15.09 -8.32 -10.34
C ASP A 177 15.20 -8.90 -8.91
N PRO A 178 15.33 -10.24 -8.75
CA PRO A 178 15.36 -10.91 -7.44
C PRO A 178 16.38 -10.34 -6.46
N GLU A 179 17.52 -9.86 -6.94
CA GLU A 179 18.60 -9.28 -6.13
C GLU A 179 18.17 -7.97 -5.46
N MET A 180 17.21 -7.24 -6.06
CA MET A 180 16.76 -5.91 -5.60
C MET A 180 15.53 -5.98 -4.68
N ILE A 181 14.82 -7.12 -4.65
CA ILE A 181 13.58 -7.29 -3.89
C ILE A 181 13.82 -7.06 -2.40
N ASN A 182 14.87 -7.67 -1.85
CA ASN A 182 15.14 -7.61 -0.42
C ASN A 182 15.35 -6.18 0.10
N GLU A 183 16.04 -5.33 -0.66
CA GLU A 183 16.27 -3.93 -0.28
C GLU A 183 14.96 -3.14 -0.13
N VAL A 184 13.96 -3.43 -0.97
CA VAL A 184 12.64 -2.79 -0.90
C VAL A 184 11.83 -3.37 0.27
N LEU A 185 11.85 -4.70 0.45
CA LEU A 185 11.16 -5.37 1.55
C LEU A 185 11.71 -4.98 2.93
N ASP A 186 13.01 -4.71 3.04
CA ASP A 186 13.61 -4.22 4.28
C ASP A 186 13.09 -2.85 4.65
N VAL A 187 13.01 -1.91 3.68
CA VAL A 187 12.38 -0.60 3.91
C VAL A 187 10.92 -0.75 4.35
N MET A 188 10.14 -1.62 3.70
CA MET A 188 8.74 -1.86 4.09
C MET A 188 8.64 -2.48 5.49
N THR A 189 9.56 -3.39 5.84
CA THR A 189 9.65 -3.98 7.18
C THR A 189 9.93 -2.93 8.25
N ASP A 190 10.82 -1.98 7.98
CA ASP A 190 11.14 -0.89 8.91
C ASP A 190 9.95 0.08 9.08
N LEU A 191 9.17 0.31 8.02
CA LEU A 191 7.93 1.09 8.13
C LEU A 191 6.89 0.40 9.03
N ALA A 192 6.72 -0.91 8.87
CA ALA A 192 5.83 -1.73 9.69
C ALA A 192 6.23 -1.70 11.17
N LYS A 193 7.52 -1.93 11.47
CA LYS A 193 8.07 -1.83 12.85
C LYS A 193 7.90 -0.44 13.45
N GLY A 194 7.87 0.60 12.60
CA GLY A 194 7.59 1.98 12.99
C GLY A 194 6.12 2.28 13.29
N GLY A 195 5.23 1.29 13.23
CA GLY A 195 3.79 1.45 13.52
C GLY A 195 2.99 2.09 12.38
N MET A 196 3.51 2.07 11.14
CA MET A 196 2.78 2.56 9.98
C MET A 196 1.59 1.64 9.66
N THR A 197 0.40 2.22 9.46
CA THR A 197 -0.73 1.47 8.91
C THR A 197 -0.46 1.14 7.45
N MET A 198 -0.49 -0.14 7.09
CA MET A 198 -0.10 -0.58 5.75
C MET A 198 -1.13 -1.54 5.15
N VAL A 199 -1.42 -1.37 3.86
CA VAL A 199 -2.13 -2.37 3.05
C VAL A 199 -1.23 -2.75 1.89
N CYS A 200 -0.82 -4.01 1.83
CA CYS A 200 0.19 -4.51 0.90
C CYS A 200 -0.38 -5.62 0.01
N VAL A 201 -0.50 -5.38 -1.27
CA VAL A 201 -0.69 -6.43 -2.27
C VAL A 201 0.70 -6.93 -2.67
N THR A 202 0.98 -8.21 -2.48
CA THR A 202 2.31 -8.77 -2.79
C THR A 202 2.24 -10.26 -3.13
N HIS A 203 3.28 -10.76 -3.79
CA HIS A 203 3.54 -12.18 -4.00
C HIS A 203 4.70 -12.69 -3.12
N GLU A 204 5.27 -11.83 -2.27
CA GLU A 204 6.39 -12.16 -1.40
C GLU A 204 5.91 -12.83 -0.10
N MET A 205 5.78 -14.17 -0.12
CA MET A 205 5.23 -14.93 1.00
C MET A 205 6.07 -14.83 2.27
N SER A 206 7.40 -14.77 2.13
CA SER A 206 8.33 -14.59 3.26
C SER A 206 8.11 -13.24 3.97
N PHE A 207 7.87 -12.17 3.20
CA PHE A 207 7.52 -10.86 3.72
C PHE A 207 6.15 -10.90 4.41
N ALA A 208 5.13 -11.44 3.75
CA ALA A 208 3.78 -11.57 4.31
C ALA A 208 3.81 -12.31 5.66
N ARG A 209 4.51 -13.45 5.73
CA ARG A 209 4.62 -14.24 6.97
C ARG A 209 5.33 -13.50 8.11
N ARG A 210 6.34 -12.68 7.79
CA ARG A 210 7.19 -12.02 8.78
C ARG A 210 6.61 -10.71 9.30
N VAL A 211 5.85 -9.99 8.48
CA VAL A 211 5.51 -8.58 8.72
C VAL A 211 4.02 -8.33 8.87
N ALA A 212 3.17 -9.18 8.30
CA ALA A 212 1.73 -8.97 8.38
C ALA A 212 1.21 -9.25 9.80
N ASP A 213 0.28 -8.39 10.25
CA ASP A 213 -0.57 -8.68 11.41
C ASP A 213 -1.80 -9.47 10.99
N ARG A 214 -2.19 -9.36 9.70
CA ARG A 214 -3.41 -9.95 9.15
C ARG A 214 -3.25 -10.23 7.67
N ILE A 215 -3.73 -11.38 7.24
CA ILE A 215 -3.78 -11.80 5.84
C ILE A 215 -5.23 -11.77 5.36
N LEU A 216 -5.45 -11.08 4.25
CA LEU A 216 -6.68 -11.14 3.47
C LEU A 216 -6.43 -11.97 2.22
N PHE A 217 -7.05 -13.12 2.13
CA PHE A 217 -6.99 -13.93 0.92
C PHE A 217 -8.20 -13.64 0.03
N MET A 218 -7.93 -13.15 -1.19
CA MET A 218 -8.97 -12.81 -2.15
C MET A 218 -9.04 -13.84 -3.28
N ALA A 219 -10.25 -14.25 -3.62
CA ALA A 219 -10.55 -15.03 -4.82
C ALA A 219 -11.87 -14.58 -5.42
N ASP A 220 -11.96 -14.57 -6.75
CA ASP A 220 -13.19 -14.28 -7.52
C ASP A 220 -13.89 -12.96 -7.09
N GLY A 221 -13.09 -11.95 -6.72
CA GLY A 221 -13.57 -10.62 -6.31
C GLY A 221 -14.00 -10.49 -4.85
N ALA A 222 -13.93 -11.55 -4.06
CA ALA A 222 -14.34 -11.56 -2.65
C ALA A 222 -13.16 -11.83 -1.70
N VAL A 223 -13.27 -11.37 -0.45
CA VAL A 223 -12.40 -11.82 0.65
C VAL A 223 -12.91 -13.20 1.09
N VAL A 224 -12.12 -14.24 0.83
CA VAL A 224 -12.49 -15.63 1.10
C VAL A 224 -11.95 -16.08 2.47
N GLU A 225 -10.83 -15.53 2.88
CA GLU A 225 -10.24 -15.81 4.19
C GLU A 225 -9.60 -14.54 4.75
N ASP A 226 -9.78 -14.32 6.04
CA ASP A 226 -9.33 -13.16 6.79
C ASP A 226 -8.84 -13.66 8.16
N THR A 227 -7.50 -13.76 8.32
CA THR A 227 -6.92 -14.44 9.47
C THR A 227 -5.51 -13.91 9.76
N ASP A 228 -4.90 -14.37 10.85
CA ASP A 228 -3.50 -14.10 11.16
C ASP A 228 -2.55 -14.90 10.24
N PRO A 229 -1.29 -14.44 10.07
CA PRO A 229 -0.34 -15.09 9.17
C PRO A 229 -0.04 -16.56 9.54
N GLU A 230 0.08 -16.89 10.81
CA GLU A 230 0.42 -18.24 11.21
C GLU A 230 -0.69 -19.22 10.81
N THR A 231 -1.94 -18.89 11.10
CA THR A 231 -3.11 -19.68 10.69
C THR A 231 -3.17 -19.80 9.17
N PHE A 232 -3.02 -18.69 8.44
CA PHE A 232 -3.07 -18.72 6.98
C PHE A 232 -2.04 -19.67 6.36
N PHE A 233 -0.78 -19.62 6.82
CA PHE A 233 0.31 -20.40 6.23
C PHE A 233 0.40 -21.84 6.75
N THR A 234 -0.21 -22.19 7.89
CA THR A 234 -0.12 -23.52 8.48
C THR A 234 -1.42 -24.31 8.42
N ASN A 235 -2.57 -23.63 8.51
CA ASN A 235 -3.89 -24.25 8.57
C ASN A 235 -4.95 -23.37 7.88
N PRO A 236 -4.80 -23.06 6.56
CA PRO A 236 -5.79 -22.29 5.83
C PRO A 236 -7.16 -22.96 5.86
N GLN A 237 -8.21 -22.18 6.04
CA GLN A 237 -9.56 -22.71 6.20
C GLN A 237 -10.25 -22.95 4.86
N SER A 238 -10.08 -22.04 3.88
CA SER A 238 -10.71 -22.15 2.59
C SER A 238 -9.95 -23.10 1.65
N ASP A 239 -10.68 -23.90 0.88
CA ASP A 239 -10.05 -24.78 -0.12
C ASP A 239 -9.29 -23.99 -1.19
N ARG A 240 -9.77 -22.79 -1.53
CA ARG A 240 -9.07 -21.87 -2.44
C ARG A 240 -7.72 -21.42 -1.90
N ALA A 241 -7.59 -21.15 -0.59
CA ALA A 241 -6.32 -20.79 0.04
C ALA A 241 -5.38 -22.00 0.09
N LYS A 242 -5.88 -23.21 0.39
CA LYS A 242 -5.09 -24.45 0.36
C LYS A 242 -4.51 -24.69 -1.03
N ASP A 243 -5.32 -24.61 -2.07
CA ASP A 243 -4.91 -24.78 -3.47
C ASP A 243 -3.86 -23.73 -3.90
N PHE A 244 -4.05 -22.49 -3.44
CA PHE A 244 -3.13 -21.39 -3.72
C PHE A 244 -1.76 -21.64 -3.06
N LEU A 245 -1.75 -21.97 -1.78
CA LEU A 245 -0.50 -22.25 -1.05
C LEU A 245 0.21 -23.50 -1.58
N ALA A 246 -0.50 -24.57 -1.92
CA ALA A 246 0.07 -25.77 -2.50
C ALA A 246 0.84 -25.51 -3.81
N LYS A 247 0.34 -24.57 -4.63
CA LYS A 247 0.99 -24.17 -5.89
C LYS A 247 2.26 -23.34 -5.67
N ILE A 248 2.32 -22.56 -4.58
CA ILE A 248 3.47 -21.68 -4.28
C ILE A 248 4.57 -22.44 -3.55
N VAL A 249 4.20 -23.36 -2.63
CA VAL A 249 5.18 -24.15 -1.85
C VAL A 249 5.73 -25.33 -2.67
N GLY A 250 5.04 -25.74 -3.74
CA GLY A 250 5.47 -26.83 -4.64
C GLY A 250 6.48 -26.43 -5.72
N HIS A 251 6.96 -25.19 -5.68
CA HIS A 251 8.06 -24.67 -6.49
C HIS A 251 9.17 -24.18 -5.58
#